data_3c07807ca9e669f6d1f5b9975cba8b20
#
_entry.id   3c07807ca9e669f6d1f5b9975cba8b20
#
_cell.length_a   1.000
_cell.length_b   1.000
_cell.length_c   1.000
_cell.angle_alpha   90.00
_cell.angle_beta   90.00
_cell.angle_gamma   90.00
#
_symmetry.space_group_name_H-M   'P 1'
#
loop_
_entity.id
_entity.type
_entity.pdbx_description
1 polymer ?
#
loop_
_entity_poly.entity_id
_entity_poly.type
_entity_poly.pdbx_seq_one_letter_code
_entity_poly.pdbx_strand_id
1 'polypeptide(L)'
;LNVLKRKLCLGIGDILYSKAMLDSVKNEYDEIHVSPDWAIYDEYCSERGQPYMDFIRFLFGRLFSDKPYILSNEQSFETISALHTGNFKLVKPDIRKYFTKERVFNFPYVVVTTKVRGTPKYLFKNLEELFVETLTNLSKKYNIVLLGERLVGMNKEYKIHGSNIIYSIYDSVRYLPNVLDLTAYSELGITSPTQIDFCRDLNTMAHSVATIAIGCGGNFCLASAIANTIAYSVHGDGELVLNALYRDKEDPTVSVDIDPQKFCDRIANL
;
A
#
# COMPACT_ATOMS: atom_id res chain seq x y z
N LEU A 1 -12.31 -7.96 33.25
CA LEU A 1 -11.65 -8.11 31.97
C LEU A 1 -12.32 -7.19 30.96
N ASN A 2 -11.59 -6.19 30.47
CA ASN A 2 -12.09 -5.25 29.47
C ASN A 2 -11.71 -5.80 28.08
N VAL A 3 -12.71 -6.21 27.26
CA VAL A 3 -12.49 -6.91 25.99
C VAL A 3 -13.09 -6.13 24.85
N LEU A 4 -12.28 -5.83 23.84
CA LEU A 4 -12.72 -5.25 22.54
C LEU A 4 -12.81 -6.37 21.49
N LYS A 5 -13.88 -6.40 20.71
CA LYS A 5 -14.10 -7.41 19.66
C LYS A 5 -14.40 -6.74 18.33
N ARG A 6 -13.61 -7.00 17.26
CA ARG A 6 -13.77 -6.35 15.96
C ARG A 6 -13.48 -7.30 14.80
N LYS A 7 -14.27 -7.18 13.73
CA LYS A 7 -13.91 -7.72 12.41
C LYS A 7 -13.24 -6.63 11.56
N LEU A 8 -12.34 -7.04 10.69
CA LEU A 8 -11.59 -6.13 9.83
C LEU A 8 -11.86 -6.43 8.37
N CYS A 9 -12.09 -5.38 7.57
CA CYS A 9 -12.15 -5.48 6.13
C CYS A 9 -10.87 -6.10 5.55
N LEU A 10 -11.00 -6.82 4.42
CA LEU A 10 -9.94 -7.68 3.90
C LEU A 10 -8.98 -6.99 2.92
N GLY A 11 -9.20 -5.72 2.59
CA GLY A 11 -8.22 -4.95 1.82
C GLY A 11 -6.93 -4.74 2.63
N ILE A 12 -5.76 -4.85 2.00
CA ILE A 12 -4.48 -4.67 2.70
C ILE A 12 -4.43 -3.30 3.38
N GLY A 13 -4.86 -2.25 2.69
CA GLY A 13 -4.96 -0.91 3.26
C GLY A 13 -5.88 -0.88 4.47
N ASP A 14 -7.07 -1.47 4.38
CA ASP A 14 -8.04 -1.52 5.48
C ASP A 14 -7.49 -2.26 6.71
N ILE A 15 -6.76 -3.35 6.50
CA ILE A 15 -6.12 -4.09 7.61
C ILE A 15 -5.08 -3.21 8.31
N LEU A 16 -4.24 -2.50 7.56
CA LEU A 16 -3.22 -1.60 8.13
C LEU A 16 -3.85 -0.45 8.91
N TYR A 17 -4.92 0.15 8.38
CA TYR A 17 -5.68 1.21 9.07
C TYR A 17 -6.33 0.71 10.35
N SER A 18 -6.99 -0.44 10.25
CA SER A 18 -7.63 -1.06 11.40
C SER A 18 -6.61 -1.41 12.49
N LYS A 19 -5.42 -1.87 12.09
CA LYS A 19 -4.31 -2.09 13.03
C LYS A 19 -3.91 -0.80 13.75
N ALA A 20 -3.74 0.30 13.00
CA ALA A 20 -3.38 1.59 13.58
C ALA A 20 -4.46 2.13 14.54
N MET A 21 -5.73 2.00 14.17
CA MET A 21 -6.86 2.35 15.03
C MET A 21 -6.86 1.53 16.32
N LEU A 22 -6.71 0.21 16.22
CA LEU A 22 -6.67 -0.68 17.39
C LEU A 22 -5.43 -0.43 18.26
N ASP A 23 -4.29 -0.12 17.66
CA ASP A 23 -3.08 0.24 18.41
C ASP A 23 -3.26 1.54 19.21
N SER A 24 -4.08 2.48 18.75
CA SER A 24 -4.35 3.74 19.46
C SER A 24 -5.09 3.55 20.78
N VAL A 25 -5.82 2.45 20.93
CA VAL A 25 -6.62 2.13 22.12
C VAL A 25 -6.17 0.87 22.85
N LYS A 26 -5.12 0.22 22.40
CA LYS A 26 -4.72 -1.09 22.92
C LYS A 26 -4.43 -1.13 24.42
N ASN A 27 -4.04 -0.01 25.00
CA ASN A 27 -3.76 0.09 26.45
C ASN A 27 -5.03 0.23 27.29
N GLU A 28 -6.20 0.40 26.66
CA GLU A 28 -7.50 0.53 27.33
C GLU A 28 -8.18 -0.84 27.55
N TYR A 29 -7.63 -1.90 26.94
CA TYR A 29 -8.23 -3.23 26.92
C TYR A 29 -7.24 -4.29 27.41
N ASP A 30 -7.76 -5.25 28.18
CA ASP A 30 -7.00 -6.45 28.58
C ASP A 30 -6.82 -7.42 27.40
N GLU A 31 -7.85 -7.49 26.52
CA GLU A 31 -7.85 -8.31 25.30
C GLU A 31 -8.52 -7.58 24.14
N ILE A 32 -7.95 -7.74 22.95
CA ILE A 32 -8.54 -7.27 21.69
C ILE A 32 -8.69 -8.45 20.74
N HIS A 33 -9.90 -8.94 20.58
CA HIS A 33 -10.21 -10.02 19.64
C HIS A 33 -10.40 -9.47 18.24
N VAL A 34 -9.62 -9.95 17.29
CA VAL A 34 -9.68 -9.54 15.88
C VAL A 34 -9.99 -10.73 14.99
N SER A 35 -10.92 -10.52 14.07
CA SER A 35 -11.32 -11.51 13.07
C SER A 35 -11.30 -10.91 11.67
N PRO A 36 -10.87 -11.64 10.62
CA PRO A 36 -11.14 -11.25 9.25
C PRO A 36 -12.64 -11.24 8.97
N ASP A 37 -13.15 -10.24 8.27
CA ASP A 37 -14.56 -10.21 7.85
C ASP A 37 -14.76 -11.06 6.58
N TRP A 38 -14.95 -12.35 6.74
CA TRP A 38 -15.14 -13.28 5.62
C TRP A 38 -16.45 -13.07 4.88
N ALA A 39 -17.46 -12.39 5.45
CA ALA A 39 -18.69 -12.09 4.75
C ALA A 39 -18.48 -11.10 3.57
N ILE A 40 -17.49 -10.21 3.69
CA ILE A 40 -17.10 -9.29 2.62
C ILE A 40 -16.21 -9.98 1.58
N TYR A 41 -15.71 -11.18 1.87
CA TYR A 41 -14.80 -11.91 1.00
C TYR A 41 -15.40 -12.15 -0.39
N ASP A 42 -16.67 -12.55 -0.47
CA ASP A 42 -17.32 -12.87 -1.74
C ASP A 42 -17.45 -11.65 -2.65
N GLU A 43 -17.58 -10.45 -2.09
CA GLU A 43 -17.63 -9.21 -2.87
C GLU A 43 -16.24 -8.74 -3.34
N TYR A 44 -15.21 -8.96 -2.50
CA TYR A 44 -13.88 -8.37 -2.72
C TYR A 44 -12.83 -9.33 -3.24
N CYS A 45 -12.98 -10.62 -3.00
CA CYS A 45 -11.89 -11.57 -3.08
C CYS A 45 -12.25 -12.88 -3.78
N SER A 46 -13.51 -13.12 -4.18
CA SER A 46 -13.93 -14.36 -4.83
C SER A 46 -13.07 -14.71 -6.05
N GLU A 47 -12.65 -13.69 -6.81
CA GLU A 47 -11.78 -13.84 -7.97
C GLU A 47 -10.32 -14.18 -7.61
N ARG A 48 -9.91 -13.95 -6.37
CA ARG A 48 -8.54 -14.18 -5.90
C ARG A 48 -8.32 -15.54 -5.28
N GLY A 49 -9.40 -16.23 -4.91
CA GLY A 49 -9.41 -17.61 -4.44
C GLY A 49 -8.63 -17.86 -3.12
N GLN A 50 -8.38 -19.14 -2.86
CA GLN A 50 -7.72 -19.62 -1.65
C GLN A 50 -6.35 -18.95 -1.36
N PRO A 51 -5.48 -18.68 -2.36
CA PRO A 51 -4.19 -18.03 -2.09
C PRO A 51 -4.32 -16.67 -1.41
N TYR A 52 -5.37 -15.91 -1.72
CA TYR A 52 -5.60 -14.63 -1.05
C TYR A 52 -6.09 -14.79 0.39
N MET A 53 -6.94 -15.79 0.65
CA MET A 53 -7.36 -16.12 2.01
C MET A 53 -6.18 -16.51 2.90
N ASP A 54 -5.26 -17.31 2.36
CA ASP A 54 -4.07 -17.75 3.07
C ASP A 54 -3.12 -16.57 3.32
N PHE A 55 -3.01 -15.66 2.37
CA PHE A 55 -2.28 -14.42 2.53
C PHE A 55 -2.88 -13.52 3.62
N ILE A 56 -4.22 -13.35 3.67
CA ILE A 56 -4.89 -12.58 4.73
C ILE A 56 -4.64 -13.22 6.10
N ARG A 57 -4.74 -14.54 6.23
CA ARG A 57 -4.41 -15.25 7.49
C ARG A 57 -2.96 -15.02 7.92
N PHE A 58 -2.04 -15.09 6.96
CA PHE A 58 -0.63 -14.76 7.22
C PHE A 58 -0.47 -13.32 7.72
N LEU A 59 -1.10 -12.35 7.04
CA LEU A 59 -1.02 -10.94 7.40
C LEU A 59 -1.57 -10.66 8.80
N PHE A 60 -2.72 -11.25 9.14
CA PHE A 60 -3.29 -11.18 10.49
C PHE A 60 -2.36 -11.81 11.53
N GLY A 61 -1.83 -12.99 11.25
CA GLY A 61 -0.89 -13.67 12.14
C GLY A 61 0.38 -12.86 12.41
N ARG A 62 0.82 -12.06 11.44
CA ARG A 62 1.97 -11.17 11.61
C ARG A 62 1.63 -9.90 12.37
N LEU A 63 0.57 -9.20 11.97
CA LEU A 63 0.24 -7.87 12.50
C LEU A 63 -0.35 -7.92 13.91
N PHE A 64 -1.04 -9.02 14.26
CA PHE A 64 -1.74 -9.17 15.53
C PHE A 64 -1.15 -10.28 16.41
N SER A 65 0.18 -10.47 16.32
CA SER A 65 0.91 -11.47 17.11
C SER A 65 1.19 -11.05 18.55
N ASP A 66 1.22 -9.76 18.81
CA ASP A 66 1.58 -9.20 20.11
C ASP A 66 0.33 -9.03 21.01
N LYS A 67 0.49 -9.11 22.32
CA LYS A 67 -0.57 -8.73 23.26
C LYS A 67 -0.93 -7.25 23.09
N PRO A 68 -2.20 -6.86 23.30
CA PRO A 68 -3.31 -7.67 23.82
C PRO A 68 -4.15 -8.39 22.74
N TYR A 69 -3.64 -8.57 21.52
CA TYR A 69 -4.40 -9.14 20.41
C TYR A 69 -4.60 -10.64 20.53
N ILE A 70 -5.81 -11.08 20.19
CA ILE A 70 -6.22 -12.49 20.09
C ILE A 70 -6.91 -12.69 18.74
N LEU A 71 -6.35 -13.57 17.92
CA LEU A 71 -6.94 -13.92 16.62
C LEU A 71 -8.19 -14.78 16.83
N SER A 72 -9.25 -14.45 16.11
CA SER A 72 -10.54 -15.14 16.13
C SER A 72 -11.05 -15.38 14.72
N ASN A 73 -11.98 -16.29 14.55
CA ASN A 73 -12.77 -16.47 13.32
C ASN A 73 -14.24 -16.11 13.53
N GLU A 74 -14.57 -15.46 14.65
CA GLU A 74 -15.95 -15.12 14.99
C GLU A 74 -16.49 -14.02 14.05
N GLN A 75 -17.61 -14.31 13.40
CA GLN A 75 -18.23 -13.43 12.41
C GLN A 75 -19.33 -12.53 12.97
N SER A 76 -19.72 -12.71 14.24
CA SER A 76 -20.70 -11.85 14.91
C SER A 76 -20.14 -10.49 15.38
N PHE A 77 -18.82 -10.30 15.34
CA PHE A 77 -18.18 -9.04 15.75
C PHE A 77 -18.59 -7.88 14.83
N GLU A 78 -18.58 -6.69 15.39
CA GLU A 78 -18.76 -5.46 14.62
C GLU A 78 -17.58 -5.22 13.67
N THR A 79 -17.86 -4.88 12.42
CA THR A 79 -16.85 -4.59 11.41
C THR A 79 -16.33 -3.16 11.55
N ILE A 80 -15.00 -3.00 11.52
CA ILE A 80 -14.36 -1.71 11.37
C ILE A 80 -13.68 -1.61 9.99
N SER A 81 -13.72 -0.43 9.42
CA SER A 81 -13.05 -0.11 8.16
C SER A 81 -12.41 1.27 8.23
N ALA A 82 -11.55 1.58 7.28
CA ALA A 82 -10.94 2.89 7.14
C ALA A 82 -11.97 4.04 7.05
N LEU A 83 -13.19 3.76 6.58
CA LEU A 83 -14.29 4.72 6.45
C LEU A 83 -15.07 4.94 7.75
N HIS A 84 -14.97 4.03 8.71
CA HIS A 84 -15.69 4.05 9.97
C HIS A 84 -14.72 4.25 11.12
N THR A 85 -14.11 5.43 11.20
CA THR A 85 -13.10 5.72 12.22
C THR A 85 -13.70 5.86 13.63
N GLY A 86 -15.01 6.16 13.75
CA GLY A 86 -15.67 6.30 15.05
C GLY A 86 -14.87 7.19 16.01
N ASN A 87 -14.66 6.70 17.23
CA ASN A 87 -13.87 7.39 18.26
C ASN A 87 -12.37 7.05 18.25
N PHE A 88 -11.91 6.27 17.26
CA PHE A 88 -10.50 5.89 17.20
C PHE A 88 -9.62 7.07 16.74
N LYS A 89 -8.52 7.25 17.43
CA LYS A 89 -7.45 8.15 16.98
C LYS A 89 -6.66 7.42 15.88
N LEU A 90 -6.52 8.07 14.72
CA LEU A 90 -5.66 7.53 13.66
C LEU A 90 -4.20 7.81 14.00
N VAL A 91 -3.44 6.74 14.06
CA VAL A 91 -1.99 6.75 14.24
C VAL A 91 -1.38 6.07 13.03
N LYS A 92 -0.23 6.55 12.56
CA LYS A 92 0.50 5.90 11.49
C LYS A 92 0.82 4.45 11.88
N PRO A 93 0.48 3.44 11.08
CA PRO A 93 0.82 2.07 11.39
C PRO A 93 2.34 1.88 11.35
N ASP A 94 2.94 1.43 12.44
CA ASP A 94 4.33 0.97 12.46
C ASP A 94 4.37 -0.52 12.15
N ILE A 95 4.59 -0.85 10.89
CA ILE A 95 4.69 -2.24 10.43
C ILE A 95 6.12 -2.72 10.22
N ARG A 96 7.11 -1.86 10.38
CA ARG A 96 8.53 -2.22 10.17
C ARG A 96 8.93 -3.41 11.00
N LYS A 97 8.62 -3.42 12.29
CA LYS A 97 8.97 -4.51 13.21
C LYS A 97 8.46 -5.89 12.79
N TYR A 98 7.41 -5.96 11.97
CA TYR A 98 6.83 -7.23 11.53
C TYR A 98 7.44 -7.76 10.23
N PHE A 99 7.96 -6.88 9.38
CA PHE A 99 8.32 -7.23 8.00
C PHE A 99 9.75 -6.88 7.62
N THR A 100 10.40 -5.91 8.29
CA THR A 100 11.76 -5.53 7.90
C THR A 100 12.80 -6.41 8.56
N LYS A 101 13.77 -6.80 7.75
CA LYS A 101 14.94 -7.57 8.15
C LYS A 101 16.21 -6.88 7.65
N GLU A 102 17.12 -7.63 7.12
CA GLU A 102 18.36 -7.13 6.53
C GLU A 102 18.13 -6.41 5.20
N ARG A 103 19.07 -5.53 4.83
CA ARG A 103 19.04 -4.86 3.52
C ARG A 103 18.99 -5.86 2.39
N VAL A 104 18.11 -5.61 1.40
CA VAL A 104 17.98 -6.45 0.21
C VAL A 104 19.14 -6.17 -0.76
N PHE A 105 19.55 -4.90 -0.86
CA PHE A 105 20.63 -4.47 -1.76
C PHE A 105 21.70 -3.66 -1.03
N ASN A 106 22.95 -3.80 -1.44
CA ASN A 106 24.11 -3.10 -0.85
C ASN A 106 24.39 -1.72 -1.50
N PHE A 107 23.55 -1.28 -2.43
CA PHE A 107 23.67 0.00 -3.11
C PHE A 107 22.44 0.88 -2.82
N PRO A 108 22.54 2.21 -2.96
CA PRO A 108 21.40 3.11 -2.81
C PRO A 108 20.41 2.96 -3.97
N TYR A 109 19.13 2.95 -3.65
CA TYR A 109 18.06 2.80 -4.64
C TYR A 109 16.79 3.50 -4.20
N VAL A 110 15.95 3.80 -5.18
CA VAL A 110 14.57 4.24 -5.01
C VAL A 110 13.63 3.15 -5.52
N VAL A 111 12.47 3.05 -4.93
CA VAL A 111 11.40 2.15 -5.37
C VAL A 111 10.38 2.93 -6.18
N VAL A 112 9.94 2.37 -7.30
CA VAL A 112 8.80 2.87 -8.07
C VAL A 112 7.73 1.78 -8.10
N THR A 113 6.53 2.09 -7.61
CA THR A 113 5.41 1.14 -7.68
C THR A 113 4.70 1.28 -9.02
N THR A 114 4.54 0.17 -9.74
CA THR A 114 4.03 0.19 -11.12
C THR A 114 2.52 0.15 -11.21
N LYS A 115 1.83 -0.38 -10.20
CA LYS A 115 0.36 -0.44 -10.16
C LYS A 115 -0.21 0.89 -9.68
N VAL A 116 -1.10 1.45 -10.48
CA VAL A 116 -1.80 2.71 -10.19
C VAL A 116 -3.25 2.44 -9.88
N ARG A 117 -3.77 3.08 -8.83
CA ARG A 117 -5.18 3.07 -8.46
C ARG A 117 -5.58 4.45 -7.93
N GLY A 118 -6.76 4.93 -8.32
CA GLY A 118 -7.29 6.20 -7.84
C GLY A 118 -6.83 7.44 -8.62
N THR A 119 -5.82 7.33 -9.50
CA THR A 119 -5.44 8.41 -10.43
C THR A 119 -5.88 8.02 -11.85
N PRO A 120 -6.73 8.80 -12.53
CA PRO A 120 -7.16 8.50 -13.89
C PRO A 120 -5.99 8.40 -14.87
N LYS A 121 -6.05 7.43 -15.77
CA LYS A 121 -4.98 7.14 -16.74
C LYS A 121 -4.63 8.34 -17.63
N TYR A 122 -5.63 9.13 -18.03
CA TYR A 122 -5.40 10.31 -18.85
C TYR A 122 -4.58 11.39 -18.12
N LEU A 123 -4.70 11.49 -16.80
CA LEU A 123 -3.90 12.42 -16.00
C LEU A 123 -2.46 11.97 -15.89
N PHE A 124 -2.23 10.65 -15.73
CA PHE A 124 -0.87 10.13 -15.78
C PHE A 124 -0.25 10.33 -17.16
N LYS A 125 -1.00 10.14 -18.25
CA LYS A 125 -0.49 10.34 -19.60
C LYS A 125 0.03 11.78 -19.82
N ASN A 126 -0.61 12.77 -19.22
CA ASN A 126 -0.15 14.17 -19.27
C ASN A 126 1.12 14.41 -18.43
N LEU A 127 1.36 13.59 -17.42
CA LEU A 127 2.52 13.62 -16.53
C LEU A 127 3.69 12.76 -17.05
N GLU A 128 3.43 11.78 -17.90
CA GLU A 128 4.31 10.66 -18.24
C GLU A 128 5.69 11.10 -18.72
N GLU A 129 5.75 12.05 -19.65
CA GLU A 129 7.02 12.52 -20.20
C GLU A 129 7.90 13.17 -19.12
N LEU A 130 7.34 14.08 -18.32
CA LEU A 130 8.03 14.74 -17.22
C LEU A 130 8.50 13.73 -16.16
N PHE A 131 7.66 12.76 -15.85
CA PHE A 131 7.96 11.71 -14.86
C PHE A 131 9.10 10.81 -15.34
N VAL A 132 9.06 10.34 -16.59
CA VAL A 132 10.11 9.50 -17.17
C VAL A 132 11.43 10.26 -17.27
N GLU A 133 11.42 11.53 -17.68
CA GLU A 133 12.60 12.38 -17.69
C GLU A 133 13.20 12.54 -16.28
N THR A 134 12.36 12.82 -15.29
CA THR A 134 12.77 12.97 -13.90
C THR A 134 13.42 11.69 -13.37
N LEU A 135 12.81 10.53 -13.61
CA LEU A 135 13.37 9.25 -13.21
C LEU A 135 14.65 8.89 -13.98
N THR A 136 14.73 9.26 -15.26
CA THR A 136 15.97 9.09 -16.05
C THR A 136 17.12 9.88 -15.43
N ASN A 137 16.88 11.10 -14.99
CA ASN A 137 17.88 11.90 -14.30
C ASN A 137 18.24 11.32 -12.93
N LEU A 138 17.23 10.86 -12.17
CA LEU A 138 17.43 10.23 -10.87
C LEU A 138 18.25 8.94 -10.97
N SER A 139 18.08 8.16 -12.05
CA SER A 139 18.81 6.90 -12.29
C SER A 139 20.31 7.07 -12.44
N LYS A 140 20.79 8.29 -12.64
CA LYS A 140 22.24 8.62 -12.63
C LYS A 140 22.82 8.58 -11.21
N LYS A 141 21.98 8.73 -10.19
CA LYS A 141 22.37 8.78 -8.76
C LYS A 141 21.95 7.53 -7.99
N TYR A 142 20.81 6.94 -8.33
CA TYR A 142 20.23 5.78 -7.66
C TYR A 142 19.82 4.70 -8.65
N ASN A 143 19.87 3.43 -8.22
CA ASN A 143 19.19 2.38 -8.96
C ASN A 143 17.67 2.52 -8.78
N ILE A 144 16.90 2.16 -9.80
CA ILE A 144 15.44 2.17 -9.78
C ILE A 144 14.94 0.74 -9.59
N VAL A 145 14.24 0.47 -8.50
CA VAL A 145 13.64 -0.84 -8.24
C VAL A 145 12.15 -0.76 -8.52
N LEU A 146 11.66 -1.54 -9.47
CA LEU A 146 10.24 -1.61 -9.78
C LEU A 146 9.56 -2.66 -8.90
N LEU A 147 8.49 -2.29 -8.23
CA LEU A 147 7.64 -3.17 -7.43
C LEU A 147 6.17 -3.07 -7.88
N GLY A 148 5.38 -4.04 -7.47
CA GLY A 148 3.96 -4.13 -7.76
C GLY A 148 3.65 -5.05 -8.91
N GLU A 149 2.61 -4.76 -9.66
CA GLU A 149 2.12 -5.61 -10.72
C GLU A 149 2.39 -4.99 -12.09
N ARG A 150 2.86 -5.83 -13.02
CA ARG A 150 2.86 -5.53 -14.45
C ARG A 150 1.63 -6.17 -15.09
N LEU A 151 0.75 -5.35 -15.62
CA LEU A 151 -0.40 -5.82 -16.36
C LEU A 151 0.01 -6.16 -17.79
N VAL A 152 -0.47 -7.28 -18.29
CA VAL A 152 -0.23 -7.65 -19.69
C VAL A 152 -1.04 -6.76 -20.60
N GLY A 153 -0.36 -6.05 -21.45
CA GLY A 153 -0.96 -5.07 -22.34
C GLY A 153 -1.35 -3.79 -21.59
N MET A 154 -0.56 -2.77 -21.78
CA MET A 154 -0.64 -1.42 -21.18
C MET A 154 -2.02 -0.78 -21.18
N ASN A 155 -2.96 -1.25 -21.97
CA ASN A 155 -4.24 -0.61 -22.23
C ASN A 155 -5.41 -1.24 -21.49
N LYS A 156 -5.17 -2.22 -20.63
CA LYS A 156 -6.25 -2.79 -19.85
C LYS A 156 -6.46 -1.97 -18.59
N GLU A 157 -7.57 -1.26 -18.55
CA GLU A 157 -8.14 -0.69 -17.35
C GLU A 157 -9.08 -1.71 -16.73
N TYR A 158 -8.85 -2.06 -15.48
CA TYR A 158 -9.77 -2.93 -14.75
C TYR A 158 -10.65 -2.11 -13.86
N LYS A 159 -11.97 -2.30 -13.98
CA LYS A 159 -12.92 -1.78 -13.01
C LYS A 159 -13.03 -2.78 -11.87
N ILE A 160 -12.56 -2.41 -10.71
CA ILE A 160 -12.86 -3.12 -9.47
C ILE A 160 -13.88 -2.28 -8.71
N HIS A 161 -14.99 -2.90 -8.30
CA HIS A 161 -16.05 -2.27 -7.52
C HIS A 161 -16.58 -0.95 -8.11
N GLY A 162 -17.03 -1.00 -9.35
CA GLY A 162 -17.86 0.02 -9.98
C GLY A 162 -17.17 1.30 -10.45
N SER A 163 -16.12 1.78 -9.80
CA SER A 163 -15.50 3.07 -10.17
C SER A 163 -13.96 3.10 -10.08
N ASN A 164 -13.32 2.16 -9.43
CA ASN A 164 -11.88 2.17 -9.27
C ASN A 164 -11.19 1.59 -10.51
N ILE A 165 -10.58 2.45 -11.31
CA ILE A 165 -9.76 2.06 -12.44
C ILE A 165 -8.36 1.71 -11.93
N ILE A 166 -7.87 0.52 -12.31
CA ILE A 166 -6.51 0.08 -12.04
C ILE A 166 -5.78 -0.07 -13.38
N TYR A 167 -4.56 0.44 -13.44
CA TYR A 167 -3.66 0.26 -14.57
C TYR A 167 -2.21 0.15 -14.11
N SER A 168 -1.29 -0.11 -15.02
CA SER A 168 0.13 -0.19 -14.72
C SER A 168 0.92 0.81 -15.56
N ILE A 169 1.91 1.44 -14.92
CA ILE A 169 2.89 2.29 -15.60
C ILE A 169 4.17 1.52 -15.95
N TYR A 170 4.14 0.20 -15.80
CA TYR A 170 5.32 -0.66 -16.01
C TYR A 170 6.02 -0.40 -17.34
N ASP A 171 5.26 -0.30 -18.43
CA ASP A 171 5.85 -0.10 -19.76
C ASP A 171 6.50 1.28 -19.94
N SER A 172 6.06 2.28 -19.19
CA SER A 172 6.66 3.62 -19.21
C SER A 172 8.01 3.67 -18.47
N VAL A 173 8.23 2.78 -17.52
CA VAL A 173 9.40 2.85 -16.63
C VAL A 173 10.38 1.69 -16.76
N ARG A 174 10.01 0.58 -17.37
CA ARG A 174 10.85 -0.62 -17.46
C ARG A 174 12.13 -0.45 -18.27
N TYR A 175 12.19 0.53 -19.14
CA TYR A 175 13.34 0.81 -20.00
C TYR A 175 14.26 1.91 -19.47
N LEU A 176 13.98 2.43 -18.27
CA LEU A 176 14.85 3.40 -17.63
C LEU A 176 16.25 2.82 -17.37
N PRO A 177 17.30 3.65 -17.38
CA PRO A 177 18.63 3.20 -16.97
C PRO A 177 18.64 2.67 -15.54
N ASN A 178 19.51 1.69 -15.26
CA ASN A 178 19.75 1.13 -13.92
C ASN A 178 18.47 0.61 -13.22
N VAL A 179 17.57 -0.03 -13.99
CA VAL A 179 16.34 -0.62 -13.48
C VAL A 179 16.57 -2.05 -13.02
N LEU A 180 16.05 -2.37 -11.84
CA LEU A 180 15.86 -3.72 -11.32
C LEU A 180 14.36 -4.03 -11.27
N ASP A 181 13.91 -4.99 -12.06
CA ASP A 181 12.50 -5.37 -12.15
C ASP A 181 12.19 -6.51 -11.17
N LEU A 182 11.49 -6.18 -10.09
CA LEU A 182 10.94 -7.12 -9.12
C LEU A 182 9.41 -7.19 -9.18
N THR A 183 8.80 -6.70 -10.28
CA THR A 183 7.35 -6.72 -10.43
C THR A 183 6.82 -8.13 -10.62
N ALA A 184 5.60 -8.38 -10.10
CA ALA A 184 4.88 -9.60 -10.34
C ALA A 184 4.08 -9.51 -11.65
N TYR A 185 4.12 -10.59 -12.43
CA TYR A 185 3.27 -10.72 -13.62
C TYR A 185 1.82 -10.99 -13.21
N SER A 186 0.87 -10.29 -13.84
CA SER A 186 -0.55 -10.53 -13.65
C SER A 186 -1.32 -10.37 -14.95
N GLU A 187 -2.08 -11.38 -15.32
CA GLU A 187 -2.96 -11.33 -16.50
C GLU A 187 -4.23 -10.51 -16.23
N LEU A 188 -4.69 -10.49 -14.99
CA LEU A 188 -5.96 -9.88 -14.58
C LEU A 188 -5.78 -8.60 -13.75
N GLY A 189 -4.55 -8.18 -13.45
CA GLY A 189 -4.29 -7.09 -12.52
C GLY A 189 -4.65 -7.42 -11.07
N ILE A 190 -4.93 -8.68 -10.78
CA ILE A 190 -5.34 -9.20 -9.49
C ILE A 190 -4.37 -10.31 -9.11
N THR A 191 -3.14 -9.95 -8.79
CA THR A 191 -2.19 -10.92 -8.25
C THR A 191 -2.40 -10.99 -6.74
N SER A 192 -2.65 -12.19 -6.22
CA SER A 192 -2.48 -12.42 -4.79
C SER A 192 -0.98 -12.52 -4.52
N PRO A 193 -0.40 -11.57 -3.79
CA PRO A 193 1.02 -11.67 -3.47
C PRO A 193 1.26 -12.94 -2.65
N THR A 194 2.31 -13.66 -2.98
CA THR A 194 2.79 -14.73 -2.11
C THR A 194 3.35 -14.12 -0.83
N GLN A 195 3.40 -14.89 0.25
CA GLN A 195 4.01 -14.42 1.51
C GLN A 195 5.46 -13.97 1.31
N ILE A 196 6.20 -14.67 0.46
CA ILE A 196 7.62 -14.38 0.17
C ILE A 196 7.73 -13.06 -0.59
N ASP A 197 6.95 -12.88 -1.65
CA ASP A 197 6.99 -11.66 -2.48
C ASP A 197 6.57 -10.44 -1.67
N PHE A 198 5.51 -10.56 -0.87
CA PHE A 198 5.05 -9.48 -0.02
C PHE A 198 6.10 -9.04 1.00
N CYS A 199 6.72 -9.98 1.71
CA CYS A 199 7.77 -9.68 2.68
C CYS A 199 9.01 -9.08 2.01
N ARG A 200 9.39 -9.58 0.84
CA ARG A 200 10.48 -9.03 0.03
C ARG A 200 10.18 -7.60 -0.37
N ASP A 201 9.00 -7.33 -0.87
CA ASP A 201 8.61 -6.01 -1.35
C ASP A 201 8.57 -4.98 -0.23
N LEU A 202 7.99 -5.32 0.94
CA LEU A 202 8.02 -4.45 2.11
C LEU A 202 9.44 -4.19 2.61
N ASN A 203 10.27 -5.23 2.65
CA ASN A 203 11.66 -5.09 3.06
C ASN A 203 12.46 -4.23 2.07
N THR A 204 12.18 -4.36 0.78
CA THR A 204 12.76 -3.52 -0.28
C THR A 204 12.34 -2.05 -0.12
N MET A 205 11.06 -1.78 0.13
CA MET A 205 10.57 -0.41 0.41
C MET A 205 11.24 0.18 1.66
N ALA A 206 11.32 -0.58 2.74
CA ALA A 206 11.84 -0.12 4.03
C ALA A 206 13.30 0.35 4.01
N HIS A 207 14.09 -0.18 3.10
CA HIS A 207 15.52 0.14 2.94
C HIS A 207 15.82 1.03 1.73
N SER A 208 14.79 1.45 1.01
CA SER A 208 14.92 2.43 -0.08
C SER A 208 15.18 3.84 0.45
N VAL A 209 15.76 4.69 -0.38
CA VAL A 209 15.86 6.14 -0.12
C VAL A 209 14.45 6.75 -0.07
N ALA A 210 13.62 6.36 -1.04
CA ALA A 210 12.19 6.70 -1.08
C ALA A 210 11.42 5.68 -1.91
N THR A 211 10.12 5.59 -1.67
CA THR A 211 9.16 4.91 -2.55
C THR A 211 8.32 5.94 -3.28
N ILE A 212 8.27 5.82 -4.60
CA ILE A 212 7.53 6.70 -5.49
C ILE A 212 6.28 5.95 -5.96
N ALA A 213 5.10 6.55 -5.74
CA ALA A 213 3.81 5.96 -6.07
C ALA A 213 2.93 6.94 -6.86
N ILE A 214 2.15 6.39 -7.80
CA ILE A 214 1.10 7.14 -8.49
C ILE A 214 -0.25 6.57 -8.05
N GLY A 215 -1.13 7.45 -7.57
CA GLY A 215 -2.41 7.08 -6.97
C GLY A 215 -2.28 6.70 -5.50
N CYS A 216 -3.43 6.43 -4.89
CA CYS A 216 -3.58 6.21 -3.45
C CYS A 216 -4.01 4.79 -3.08
N GLY A 217 -3.74 3.82 -3.94
CA GLY A 217 -4.11 2.42 -3.72
C GLY A 217 -3.26 1.69 -2.67
N GLY A 218 -3.43 0.37 -2.60
CA GLY A 218 -2.76 -0.47 -1.60
C GLY A 218 -1.24 -0.33 -1.57
N ASN A 219 -0.59 -0.10 -2.72
CA ASN A 219 0.86 0.13 -2.76
C ASN A 219 1.27 1.42 -2.03
N PHE A 220 0.47 2.49 -2.18
CA PHE A 220 0.68 3.72 -1.42
C PHE A 220 0.52 3.49 0.08
N CYS A 221 -0.52 2.77 0.49
CA CYS A 221 -0.76 2.46 1.90
C CYS A 221 0.42 1.68 2.51
N LEU A 222 0.94 0.69 1.80
CA LEU A 222 2.10 -0.09 2.23
C LEU A 222 3.36 0.77 2.29
N ALA A 223 3.64 1.53 1.24
CA ALA A 223 4.81 2.39 1.17
C ALA A 223 4.81 3.41 2.31
N SER A 224 3.71 4.10 2.50
CA SER A 224 3.57 5.14 3.52
C SER A 224 3.68 4.59 4.95
N ALA A 225 3.33 3.33 5.18
CA ALA A 225 3.46 2.66 6.47
C ALA A 225 4.90 2.21 6.78
N ILE A 226 5.81 2.17 5.80
CA ILE A 226 7.13 1.53 5.97
C ILE A 226 8.32 2.34 5.45
N ALA A 227 8.11 3.27 4.52
CA ALA A 227 9.16 3.98 3.80
C ALA A 227 8.90 5.49 3.73
N ASN A 228 9.94 6.26 3.36
CA ASN A 228 9.75 7.60 2.84
C ASN A 228 8.97 7.50 1.53
N THR A 229 7.85 8.20 1.42
CA THR A 229 6.93 8.04 0.29
C THR A 229 6.69 9.38 -0.39
N ILE A 230 6.86 9.40 -1.71
CA ILE A 230 6.52 10.51 -2.58
C ILE A 230 5.42 10.02 -3.52
N ALA A 231 4.24 10.63 -3.47
CA ALA A 231 3.10 10.20 -4.25
C ALA A 231 2.48 11.33 -5.05
N TYR A 232 1.93 10.97 -6.20
CA TYR A 232 1.04 11.81 -6.99
C TYR A 232 -0.37 11.24 -6.95
N SER A 233 -1.34 12.04 -6.51
CA SER A 233 -2.74 11.64 -6.47
C SER A 233 -3.65 12.83 -6.63
N VAL A 234 -4.61 12.73 -7.56
CA VAL A 234 -5.55 13.81 -7.91
C VAL A 234 -7.00 13.51 -7.52
N HIS A 235 -7.27 12.40 -6.88
CA HIS A 235 -8.63 12.00 -6.55
C HIS A 235 -8.96 12.16 -5.07
N GLY A 236 -10.23 12.55 -4.80
CA GLY A 236 -10.77 12.68 -3.44
C GLY A 236 -10.66 11.41 -2.57
N ASP A 237 -10.58 10.23 -3.20
CA ASP A 237 -10.23 9.00 -2.49
C ASP A 237 -8.80 9.05 -1.91
N GLY A 238 -7.89 9.78 -2.55
CA GLY A 238 -6.55 10.08 -2.02
C GLY A 238 -6.62 10.98 -0.79
N GLU A 239 -7.47 11.99 -0.82
CA GLU A 239 -7.71 12.83 0.36
C GLU A 239 -8.37 12.06 1.49
N LEU A 240 -9.31 11.16 1.21
CA LEU A 240 -9.92 10.29 2.21
C LEU A 240 -8.89 9.35 2.84
N VAL A 241 -8.05 8.74 2.02
CA VAL A 241 -6.97 7.87 2.48
C VAL A 241 -5.92 8.67 3.24
N LEU A 242 -5.53 9.84 2.74
CA LEU A 242 -4.59 10.74 3.42
C LEU A 242 -5.16 11.31 4.70
N ASN A 243 -6.40 11.77 4.69
CA ASN A 243 -7.07 12.29 5.88
C ASN A 243 -7.33 11.18 6.91
N ALA A 244 -7.55 9.96 6.45
CA ALA A 244 -7.70 8.82 7.33
C ALA A 244 -6.38 8.35 7.93
N LEU A 245 -5.29 8.23 7.13
CA LEU A 245 -3.97 7.80 7.61
C LEU A 245 -3.17 8.90 8.29
N TYR A 246 -3.31 10.12 7.83
CA TYR A 246 -2.41 11.23 8.12
C TYR A 246 -3.19 12.47 8.51
N ARG A 247 -4.07 12.38 9.52
CA ARG A 247 -4.75 13.56 10.10
C ARG A 247 -3.76 14.58 10.62
N ASP A 248 -2.58 14.17 11.01
CA ASP A 248 -1.45 15.07 11.21
C ASP A 248 -0.80 15.33 9.85
N LYS A 249 -1.12 16.46 9.24
CA LYS A 249 -0.56 16.94 7.96
C LYS A 249 0.98 17.09 7.95
N GLU A 250 1.65 16.64 8.98
CA GLU A 250 3.06 16.86 9.29
C GLU A 250 3.89 15.57 9.36
N ASP A 251 3.45 14.46 8.72
CA ASP A 251 4.37 13.32 8.60
C ASP A 251 5.47 13.67 7.57
N PRO A 252 6.70 13.99 8.01
CA PRO A 252 7.77 14.39 7.10
C PRO A 252 8.23 13.26 6.18
N THR A 253 7.77 12.03 6.42
CA THR A 253 8.14 10.85 5.64
C THR A 253 7.17 10.57 4.50
N VAL A 254 6.07 11.30 4.41
CA VAL A 254 5.07 11.12 3.34
C VAL A 254 4.71 12.45 2.72
N SER A 255 4.87 12.54 1.42
CA SER A 255 4.47 13.68 0.62
C SER A 255 3.49 13.24 -0.47
N VAL A 256 2.37 13.96 -0.60
CA VAL A 256 1.43 13.72 -1.68
C VAL A 256 1.17 15.05 -2.40
N ASP A 257 1.44 15.06 -3.68
CA ASP A 257 1.23 16.21 -4.54
C ASP A 257 0.09 15.93 -5.53
N ILE A 258 -0.70 16.95 -5.79
CA ILE A 258 -1.72 16.98 -6.85
C ILE A 258 -1.21 17.74 -8.11
N ASP A 259 -0.10 18.40 -7.99
CA ASP A 259 0.57 19.12 -9.06
C ASP A 259 1.71 18.28 -9.63
N PRO A 260 1.71 17.97 -10.95
CA PRO A 260 2.72 17.13 -11.56
C PRO A 260 4.15 17.69 -11.43
N GLN A 261 4.32 19.01 -11.54
CA GLN A 261 5.63 19.62 -11.45
C GLN A 261 6.20 19.49 -10.04
N LYS A 262 5.41 19.81 -9.02
CA LYS A 262 5.83 19.68 -7.62
C LYS A 262 6.18 18.23 -7.27
N PHE A 263 5.41 17.26 -7.76
CA PHE A 263 5.71 15.85 -7.59
C PHE A 263 7.08 15.50 -8.20
N CYS A 264 7.33 15.89 -9.44
CA CYS A 264 8.60 15.63 -10.11
C CYS A 264 9.77 16.39 -9.46
N ASP A 265 9.55 17.62 -9.01
CA ASP A 265 10.57 18.41 -8.29
C ASP A 265 10.97 17.73 -6.97
N ARG A 266 10.03 17.12 -6.24
CA ARG A 266 10.38 16.33 -5.05
C ARG A 266 11.22 15.11 -5.37
N ILE A 267 10.90 14.40 -6.43
CA ILE A 267 11.71 13.25 -6.89
C ILE A 267 13.10 13.70 -7.28
N ALA A 268 13.22 14.79 -8.00
CA ALA A 268 14.51 15.34 -8.46
C ALA A 268 15.41 15.79 -7.30
N ASN A 269 14.83 16.14 -6.16
CA ASN A 269 15.54 16.59 -4.95
C ASN A 269 15.95 15.45 -3.99
N LEU A 270 15.71 14.17 -4.36
CA LEU A 270 16.27 13.03 -3.64
C LEU A 270 17.78 12.93 -3.86
#